data_3cf5a0ee434d0559eb363322fb1c2d8e
#
_entry.id   3cf5a0ee434d0559eb363322fb1c2d8e
#
_cell.length_a   1.000
_cell.length_b   1.000
_cell.length_c   1.000
_cell.angle_alpha   90.00
_cell.angle_beta   90.00
_cell.angle_gamma   90.00
#
_symmetry.space_group_name_H-M   'P 1'
#
loop_
_entity.id
_entity.type
_entity.pdbx_description
1 polymer ?
#
loop_
_entity_poly.entity_id
_entity_poly.type
_entity_poly.pdbx_seq_one_letter_code
_entity_poly.pdbx_strand_id
1 'polypeptide(L)'
;PFFEMIKGSLAGFLNAMTYPDRTVYPFATEHPQDFLNLLQVYLDAVFRPRLSETTFQQEAWHLEPGENGATLQLRGVVYNEMKGAVANPSRALQHTETSALFPETAYRHESGGDPVAIPDLTYADLKAFHAAHYHPARARFVLHGDVPLEATLATIAGYLEGVERLDPLPPPALQAPFEAPREAHGSYPADARGKAFATVAWALPPVAGPGEELALDLLDHVLVGTPAAPLRRALLDAGLGEAFVGGLSTTLRQPAFHAGLRGVDPERTGEVHALVLATLERIAAEGIDAGDAEAARNA
;
A
#
# COMPACT_ATOMS: atom_id res chain seq x y z
N PRO A 1 26.66 -1.71 -1.64
CA PRO A 1 26.85 -3.18 -1.64
C PRO A 1 25.80 -3.90 -2.51
N PHE A 2 24.48 -3.75 -2.24
CA PHE A 2 23.44 -4.44 -3.03
C PHE A 2 23.55 -4.14 -4.52
N PHE A 3 23.58 -2.88 -4.91
CA PHE A 3 23.71 -2.48 -6.32
C PHE A 3 25.01 -2.98 -6.98
N GLU A 4 26.10 -3.11 -6.22
CA GLU A 4 27.35 -3.68 -6.74
C GLU A 4 27.22 -5.18 -7.00
N MET A 5 26.45 -5.90 -6.15
CA MET A 5 26.26 -7.35 -6.26
C MET A 5 25.34 -7.73 -7.43
N ILE A 6 24.42 -6.85 -7.83
CA ILE A 6 23.53 -7.07 -8.97
C ILE A 6 24.04 -6.47 -10.28
N LYS A 7 25.21 -5.80 -10.28
CA LYS A 7 25.86 -5.36 -11.52
C LYS A 7 26.14 -6.56 -12.41
N GLY A 8 25.67 -6.50 -13.64
CA GLY A 8 25.78 -7.59 -14.59
C GLY A 8 24.69 -8.66 -14.50
N SER A 9 23.73 -8.53 -13.59
CA SER A 9 22.50 -9.34 -13.62
C SER A 9 21.71 -9.07 -14.89
N LEU A 10 21.06 -10.13 -15.38
CA LEU A 10 20.13 -10.09 -16.53
C LEU A 10 18.67 -9.95 -16.06
N ALA A 11 18.46 -9.49 -14.83
CA ALA A 11 17.11 -9.35 -14.27
C ALA A 11 16.24 -8.41 -15.11
N GLY A 12 15.06 -8.90 -15.46
CA GLY A 12 14.01 -8.09 -16.07
C GLY A 12 13.23 -7.27 -15.03
N PHE A 13 13.27 -7.68 -13.76
CA PHE A 13 12.62 -6.96 -12.65
C PHE A 13 13.34 -7.21 -11.32
N LEU A 14 13.56 -6.14 -10.57
CA LEU A 14 14.10 -6.14 -9.20
C LEU A 14 13.37 -5.07 -8.40
N ASN A 15 12.85 -5.42 -7.22
CA ASN A 15 12.21 -4.44 -6.35
C ASN A 15 12.21 -4.88 -4.88
N ALA A 16 11.80 -3.94 -4.00
CA ALA A 16 11.37 -4.17 -2.63
C ALA A 16 10.12 -3.33 -2.41
N MET A 17 9.03 -3.96 -2.02
CA MET A 17 7.71 -3.32 -1.90
C MET A 17 7.23 -3.41 -0.46
N THR A 18 6.96 -2.27 0.16
CA THR A 18 6.42 -2.19 1.52
C THR A 18 4.91 -2.04 1.47
N TYR A 19 4.22 -2.97 2.10
CA TYR A 19 2.78 -2.96 2.32
C TYR A 19 2.48 -2.79 3.82
N PRO A 20 1.26 -2.45 4.21
CA PRO A 20 0.91 -2.25 5.62
C PRO A 20 1.15 -3.46 6.54
N ASP A 21 1.12 -4.68 6.01
CA ASP A 21 1.24 -5.94 6.78
C ASP A 21 2.33 -6.89 6.26
N ARG A 22 3.05 -6.51 5.22
CA ARG A 22 4.13 -7.33 4.64
C ARG A 22 5.11 -6.49 3.84
N THR A 23 6.32 -7.00 3.69
CA THR A 23 7.29 -6.49 2.71
C THR A 23 7.58 -7.60 1.71
N VAL A 24 7.56 -7.28 0.43
CA VAL A 24 7.78 -8.22 -0.66
C VAL A 24 9.06 -7.86 -1.39
N TYR A 25 9.90 -8.85 -1.63
CA TYR A 25 11.18 -8.71 -2.31
C TYR A 25 11.17 -9.53 -3.62
N PRO A 26 10.53 -9.03 -4.67
CA PRO A 26 10.42 -9.74 -5.92
C PRO A 26 11.63 -9.51 -6.82
N PHE A 27 12.00 -10.55 -7.54
CA PHE A 27 12.90 -10.44 -8.69
C PHE A 27 12.47 -11.41 -9.80
N ALA A 28 12.81 -11.09 -11.05
CA ALA A 28 12.57 -11.95 -12.20
C ALA A 28 13.74 -11.87 -13.18
N THR A 29 14.15 -13.04 -13.69
CA THR A 29 15.16 -13.17 -14.73
C THR A 29 14.84 -14.40 -15.58
N GLU A 30 15.19 -14.37 -16.85
CA GLU A 30 15.03 -15.50 -17.77
C GLU A 30 16.23 -16.47 -17.72
N HIS A 31 17.31 -16.10 -17.01
CA HIS A 31 18.54 -16.87 -16.98
C HIS A 31 18.67 -17.68 -15.67
N PRO A 32 18.67 -19.04 -15.71
CA PRO A 32 18.65 -19.88 -14.51
C PRO A 32 19.81 -19.64 -13.53
N GLN A 33 21.03 -19.40 -14.04
CA GLN A 33 22.18 -19.12 -13.17
C GLN A 33 22.06 -17.75 -12.49
N ASP A 34 21.58 -16.73 -13.22
CA ASP A 34 21.34 -15.42 -12.67
C ASP A 34 20.23 -15.45 -11.60
N PHE A 35 19.20 -16.28 -11.80
CA PHE A 35 18.16 -16.52 -10.81
C PHE A 35 18.75 -17.00 -9.47
N LEU A 36 19.64 -18.00 -9.50
CA LEU A 36 20.28 -18.51 -8.28
C LEU A 36 21.20 -17.47 -7.63
N ASN A 37 21.91 -16.69 -8.43
CA ASN A 37 22.76 -15.58 -7.92
C ASN A 37 21.90 -14.51 -7.23
N LEU A 38 20.82 -14.08 -7.88
CA LEU A 38 19.89 -13.11 -7.31
C LEU A 38 19.21 -13.64 -6.05
N LEU A 39 18.82 -14.93 -6.04
CA LEU A 39 18.26 -15.56 -4.85
C LEU A 39 19.20 -15.43 -3.65
N GLN A 40 20.49 -15.72 -3.82
CA GLN A 40 21.48 -15.59 -2.75
C GLN A 40 21.62 -14.14 -2.29
N VAL A 41 21.69 -13.18 -3.22
CA VAL A 41 21.76 -11.75 -2.90
C VAL A 41 20.55 -11.29 -2.09
N TYR A 42 19.35 -11.72 -2.50
CA TYR A 42 18.12 -11.35 -1.80
C TYR A 42 18.00 -12.02 -0.42
N LEU A 43 18.40 -13.29 -0.30
CA LEU A 43 18.44 -13.99 0.99
C LEU A 43 19.39 -13.29 1.98
N ASP A 44 20.59 -12.86 1.52
CA ASP A 44 21.51 -12.09 2.34
C ASP A 44 20.96 -10.71 2.71
N ALA A 45 20.37 -10.00 1.75
CA ALA A 45 19.84 -8.67 1.97
C ALA A 45 18.66 -8.69 2.98
N VAL A 46 17.81 -9.73 2.93
CA VAL A 46 16.62 -9.85 3.77
C VAL A 46 16.96 -10.41 5.15
N PHE A 47 17.71 -11.51 5.23
CA PHE A 47 17.90 -12.22 6.49
C PHE A 47 19.21 -11.90 7.21
N ARG A 48 20.23 -11.41 6.50
CA ARG A 48 21.57 -11.14 7.05
C ARG A 48 22.12 -9.76 6.72
N PRO A 49 21.27 -8.70 6.70
CA PRO A 49 21.76 -7.35 6.41
C PRO A 49 22.75 -6.87 7.49
N ARG A 50 23.71 -6.07 7.10
CA ARG A 50 24.72 -5.55 8.06
C ARG A 50 24.19 -4.53 9.03
N LEU A 51 23.05 -3.95 8.83
CA LEU A 51 22.38 -2.95 9.68
C LEU A 51 23.35 -2.13 10.54
N SER A 52 24.30 -1.40 9.91
CA SER A 52 25.23 -0.56 10.66
C SER A 52 24.55 0.74 11.11
N GLU A 53 25.02 1.33 12.22
CA GLU A 53 24.49 2.61 12.68
C GLU A 53 24.69 3.72 11.64
N THR A 54 25.82 3.73 10.93
CA THR A 54 26.08 4.67 9.83
C THR A 54 25.05 4.51 8.70
N THR A 55 24.68 3.27 8.35
CA THR A 55 23.64 3.02 7.36
C THR A 55 22.29 3.52 7.85
N PHE A 56 21.95 3.28 9.13
CA PHE A 56 20.71 3.81 9.71
C PHE A 56 20.68 5.34 9.61
N GLN A 57 21.73 6.03 9.99
CA GLN A 57 21.80 7.50 9.91
C GLN A 57 21.65 8.00 8.48
N GLN A 58 22.30 7.34 7.53
CA GLN A 58 22.22 7.71 6.11
C GLN A 58 20.83 7.48 5.52
N GLU A 59 20.25 6.32 5.76
CA GLU A 59 19.02 5.89 5.10
C GLU A 59 17.77 6.37 5.84
N ALA A 60 17.72 6.28 7.18
CA ALA A 60 16.55 6.67 7.95
C ALA A 60 16.43 8.18 8.11
N TRP A 61 17.25 8.73 9.02
CA TRP A 61 17.28 10.18 9.27
C TRP A 61 18.57 10.60 10.03
N HIS A 62 18.97 11.85 9.84
CA HIS A 62 20.04 12.52 10.57
C HIS A 62 19.87 14.04 10.51
N LEU A 63 20.68 14.76 11.27
CA LEU A 63 20.74 16.21 11.24
C LEU A 63 21.94 16.68 10.44
N GLU A 64 21.72 17.59 9.49
CA GLU A 64 22.78 18.27 8.73
C GLU A 64 22.72 19.79 8.97
N PRO A 65 23.86 20.49 8.88
CA PRO A 65 23.85 21.95 8.82
C PRO A 65 23.07 22.41 7.58
N GLY A 66 22.15 23.35 7.77
CA GLY A 66 21.47 24.02 6.66
C GLY A 66 22.43 24.90 5.85
N GLU A 67 21.95 25.45 4.72
CA GLU A 67 22.75 26.20 3.76
C GLU A 67 23.58 27.34 4.37
N ASN A 68 23.10 27.94 5.46
CA ASN A 68 23.79 29.03 6.15
C ASN A 68 24.62 28.55 7.36
N GLY A 69 24.68 27.25 7.63
CA GLY A 69 25.35 26.68 8.80
C GLY A 69 24.75 27.07 10.15
N ALA A 70 23.71 27.92 10.19
CA ALA A 70 23.13 28.48 11.41
C ALA A 70 21.97 27.62 11.96
N THR A 71 21.40 26.73 11.14
CA THR A 71 20.27 25.87 11.50
C THR A 71 20.61 24.42 11.19
N LEU A 72 20.01 23.50 11.95
CA LEU A 72 20.05 22.08 11.63
C LEU A 72 18.80 21.69 10.83
N GLN A 73 18.98 20.82 9.86
CA GLN A 73 17.92 20.30 9.02
C GLN A 73 17.87 18.78 9.11
N LEU A 74 16.66 18.22 9.17
CA LEU A 74 16.43 16.79 9.06
C LEU A 74 16.67 16.34 7.62
N ARG A 75 17.46 15.29 7.48
CA ARG A 75 17.77 14.61 6.23
C ARG A 75 17.71 13.10 6.43
N GLY A 76 17.73 12.35 5.34
CA GLY A 76 17.67 10.90 5.28
C GLY A 76 16.92 10.46 4.04
N VAL A 77 17.26 9.31 3.47
CA VAL A 77 16.63 8.83 2.24
C VAL A 77 15.14 8.59 2.50
N VAL A 78 14.80 7.76 3.51
CA VAL A 78 13.41 7.43 3.87
C VAL A 78 12.67 8.67 4.35
N TYR A 79 13.30 9.49 5.22
CA TYR A 79 12.68 10.73 5.70
C TYR A 79 12.28 11.67 4.55
N ASN A 80 13.18 11.91 3.59
CA ASN A 80 12.91 12.80 2.46
C ASN A 80 11.87 12.22 1.50
N GLU A 81 11.93 10.89 1.26
CA GLU A 81 10.94 10.18 0.45
C GLU A 81 9.53 10.32 1.04
N MET A 82 9.39 10.02 2.34
CA MET A 82 8.10 10.09 3.01
C MET A 82 7.58 11.52 3.15
N LYS A 83 8.46 12.50 3.38
CA LYS A 83 8.10 13.92 3.35
C LYS A 83 7.56 14.34 1.98
N GLY A 84 8.15 13.84 0.89
CA GLY A 84 7.65 14.06 -0.47
C GLY A 84 6.33 13.33 -0.73
N ALA A 85 6.20 12.10 -0.22
CA ALA A 85 5.01 11.27 -0.42
C ALA A 85 3.76 11.88 0.23
N VAL A 86 3.85 12.37 1.48
CA VAL A 86 2.71 12.99 2.18
C VAL A 86 2.32 14.35 1.60
N ALA A 87 3.17 14.97 0.81
CA ALA A 87 2.82 16.17 0.06
C ALA A 87 1.91 15.90 -1.15
N ASN A 88 1.78 14.63 -1.58
CA ASN A 88 0.90 14.26 -2.68
C ASN A 88 -0.57 14.22 -2.20
N PRO A 89 -1.49 14.99 -2.83
CA PRO A 89 -2.87 15.07 -2.39
C PRO A 89 -3.62 13.72 -2.38
N SER A 90 -3.38 12.87 -3.39
CA SER A 90 -4.02 11.55 -3.46
C SER A 90 -3.52 10.61 -2.36
N ARG A 91 -2.24 10.72 -1.98
CA ARG A 91 -1.69 9.94 -0.87
C ARG A 91 -2.20 10.44 0.49
N ALA A 92 -2.36 11.75 0.64
CA ALA A 92 -2.98 12.33 1.83
C ALA A 92 -4.44 11.85 1.99
N LEU A 93 -5.22 11.80 0.90
CA LEU A 93 -6.55 11.21 0.90
C LEU A 93 -6.51 9.75 1.33
N GLN A 94 -5.71 8.91 0.66
CA GLN A 94 -5.59 7.49 0.96
C GLN A 94 -5.22 7.23 2.43
N HIS A 95 -4.25 7.98 2.96
CA HIS A 95 -3.86 7.87 4.37
C HIS A 95 -5.00 8.26 5.31
N THR A 96 -5.71 9.36 5.03
CA THR A 96 -6.86 9.81 5.81
C THR A 96 -7.97 8.75 5.83
N GLU A 97 -8.33 8.20 4.68
CA GLU A 97 -9.33 7.15 4.56
C GLU A 97 -8.92 5.88 5.29
N THR A 98 -7.70 5.38 5.05
CA THR A 98 -7.22 4.14 5.68
C THR A 98 -7.15 4.26 7.19
N SER A 99 -6.66 5.39 7.70
CA SER A 99 -6.60 5.66 9.14
C SER A 99 -7.99 5.75 9.77
N ALA A 100 -8.96 6.31 9.06
CA ALA A 100 -10.33 6.43 9.53
C ALA A 100 -11.09 5.09 9.46
N LEU A 101 -10.85 4.28 8.43
CA LEU A 101 -11.48 2.98 8.26
C LEU A 101 -10.93 1.90 9.19
N PHE A 102 -9.64 1.98 9.55
CA PHE A 102 -8.94 0.94 10.31
C PHE A 102 -8.24 1.47 11.59
N PRO A 103 -8.88 2.31 12.42
CA PRO A 103 -8.23 3.01 13.53
C PRO A 103 -7.69 2.09 14.64
N GLU A 104 -8.21 0.87 14.75
CA GLU A 104 -7.84 -0.10 15.81
C GLU A 104 -6.84 -1.16 15.33
N THR A 105 -6.36 -1.04 14.10
CA THR A 105 -5.45 -2.01 13.48
C THR A 105 -4.12 -1.36 13.08
N ALA A 106 -3.15 -2.19 12.69
CA ALA A 106 -1.88 -1.68 12.15
C ALA A 106 -2.08 -0.87 10.85
N TYR A 107 -3.18 -1.08 10.15
CA TYR A 107 -3.48 -0.39 8.88
C TYR A 107 -3.71 1.11 9.02
N ARG A 108 -3.95 1.62 10.24
CA ARG A 108 -4.04 3.06 10.49
C ARG A 108 -2.75 3.83 10.19
N HIS A 109 -1.61 3.12 10.17
CA HIS A 109 -0.30 3.73 9.99
C HIS A 109 0.10 3.75 8.52
N GLU A 110 0.81 4.79 8.11
CA GLU A 110 1.47 4.84 6.80
C GLU A 110 2.63 3.84 6.79
N SER A 111 2.62 2.89 5.83
CA SER A 111 3.57 1.79 5.77
C SER A 111 5.02 2.22 5.49
N GLY A 112 5.21 3.34 4.81
CA GLY A 112 6.54 3.93 4.59
C GLY A 112 7.04 4.76 5.78
N GLY A 113 6.19 5.03 6.76
CA GLY A 113 6.47 5.83 7.94
C GLY A 113 5.93 7.27 7.85
N ASP A 114 5.50 7.79 8.99
CA ASP A 114 5.10 9.19 9.13
C ASP A 114 6.37 10.07 9.26
N PRO A 115 6.60 11.06 8.39
CA PRO A 115 7.77 11.94 8.49
C PRO A 115 7.83 12.74 9.79
N VAL A 116 6.72 12.87 10.52
CA VAL A 116 6.72 13.48 11.87
C VAL A 116 7.28 12.52 12.91
N ALA A 117 7.01 11.22 12.78
CA ALA A 117 7.44 10.19 13.73
C ALA A 117 8.81 9.57 13.38
N ILE A 118 9.24 9.60 12.12
CA ILE A 118 10.53 9.02 11.68
C ILE A 118 11.72 9.53 12.53
N PRO A 119 11.81 10.83 12.89
CA PRO A 119 12.93 11.33 13.70
C PRO A 119 12.98 10.82 15.15
N ASP A 120 11.92 10.18 15.63
CA ASP A 120 11.89 9.55 16.96
C ASP A 120 12.44 8.11 16.95
N LEU A 121 12.61 7.52 15.77
CA LEU A 121 13.13 6.16 15.62
C LEU A 121 14.63 6.11 15.90
N THR A 122 15.04 5.07 16.62
CA THR A 122 16.45 4.83 16.97
C THR A 122 17.03 3.66 16.19
N TYR A 123 18.37 3.61 16.13
CA TYR A 123 19.07 2.46 15.58
C TYR A 123 18.75 1.15 16.34
N ALA A 124 18.50 1.25 17.65
CA ALA A 124 18.08 0.10 18.44
C ALA A 124 16.70 -0.42 18.01
N ASP A 125 15.75 0.47 17.70
CA ASP A 125 14.42 0.11 17.20
C ASP A 125 14.50 -0.61 15.85
N LEU A 126 15.32 -0.12 14.92
CA LEU A 126 15.55 -0.79 13.64
C LEU A 126 16.06 -2.23 13.82
N LYS A 127 17.04 -2.44 14.69
CA LYS A 127 17.57 -3.79 14.96
C LYS A 127 16.56 -4.69 15.62
N ALA A 128 15.82 -4.17 16.60
CA ALA A 128 14.79 -4.93 17.30
C ALA A 128 13.66 -5.33 16.35
N PHE A 129 13.23 -4.41 15.50
CA PHE A 129 12.21 -4.68 14.48
C PHE A 129 12.68 -5.74 13.48
N HIS A 130 13.89 -5.61 12.94
CA HIS A 130 14.44 -6.59 12.01
C HIS A 130 14.53 -7.98 12.66
N ALA A 131 15.09 -8.07 13.85
CA ALA A 131 15.19 -9.35 14.57
C ALA A 131 13.82 -9.98 14.87
N ALA A 132 12.82 -9.14 15.17
CA ALA A 132 11.47 -9.60 15.47
C ALA A 132 10.70 -10.06 14.22
N HIS A 133 10.84 -9.40 13.08
CA HIS A 133 9.98 -9.59 11.92
C HIS A 133 10.65 -10.29 10.73
N TYR A 134 11.98 -10.20 10.60
CA TYR A 134 12.72 -10.75 9.46
C TYR A 134 13.33 -12.15 9.74
N HIS A 135 12.69 -12.90 10.62
CA HIS A 135 13.07 -14.27 10.88
C HIS A 135 12.52 -15.20 9.77
N PRO A 136 13.31 -16.20 9.28
CA PRO A 136 12.87 -17.10 8.20
C PRO A 136 11.54 -17.83 8.45
N ALA A 137 11.22 -18.16 9.72
CA ALA A 137 9.92 -18.74 10.09
C ALA A 137 8.72 -17.82 9.79
N ARG A 138 8.96 -16.55 9.51
CA ARG A 138 7.96 -15.53 9.14
C ARG A 138 7.99 -15.16 7.66
N ALA A 139 8.87 -15.83 6.90
CA ALA A 139 8.98 -15.63 5.46
C ALA A 139 8.08 -16.61 4.70
N ARG A 140 7.62 -16.16 3.54
CA ARG A 140 6.93 -17.00 2.57
C ARG A 140 7.62 -16.86 1.22
N PHE A 141 8.07 -17.98 0.67
CA PHE A 141 8.67 -18.03 -0.66
C PHE A 141 7.60 -18.40 -1.67
N VAL A 142 7.52 -17.63 -2.75
CA VAL A 142 6.64 -17.87 -3.88
C VAL A 142 7.50 -17.97 -5.13
N LEU A 143 7.45 -19.08 -5.82
CA LEU A 143 8.20 -19.35 -7.05
C LEU A 143 7.22 -19.48 -8.20
N HIS A 144 7.50 -18.84 -9.32
CA HIS A 144 6.69 -18.89 -10.52
C HIS A 144 7.59 -19.01 -11.78
N GLY A 145 7.17 -19.83 -12.73
CA GLY A 145 7.90 -20.06 -13.98
C GLY A 145 8.76 -21.34 -13.96
N ASP A 146 9.58 -21.49 -14.98
CA ASP A 146 10.52 -22.62 -15.13
C ASP A 146 11.79 -22.36 -14.32
N VAL A 147 11.64 -22.38 -12.99
CA VAL A 147 12.75 -22.17 -12.07
C VAL A 147 13.52 -23.47 -11.78
N PRO A 148 14.84 -23.42 -11.53
CA PRO A 148 15.63 -24.60 -11.13
C PRO A 148 15.26 -25.01 -9.70
N LEU A 149 14.11 -25.67 -9.52
CA LEU A 149 13.45 -25.89 -8.25
C LEU A 149 14.34 -26.58 -7.21
N GLU A 150 15.03 -27.67 -7.58
CA GLU A 150 15.88 -28.41 -6.65
C GLU A 150 17.04 -27.56 -6.13
N ALA A 151 17.73 -26.84 -7.02
CA ALA A 151 18.82 -25.94 -6.65
C ALA A 151 18.32 -24.76 -5.81
N THR A 152 17.14 -24.22 -6.14
CA THR A 152 16.48 -23.16 -5.39
C THR A 152 16.16 -23.60 -3.96
N LEU A 153 15.52 -24.76 -3.82
CA LEU A 153 15.20 -25.31 -2.48
C LEU A 153 16.46 -25.66 -1.68
N ALA A 154 17.50 -26.21 -2.33
CA ALA A 154 18.78 -26.48 -1.67
C ALA A 154 19.44 -25.19 -1.18
N THR A 155 19.41 -24.12 -1.98
CA THR A 155 19.95 -22.81 -1.60
C THR A 155 19.20 -22.25 -0.40
N ILE A 156 17.87 -22.24 -0.43
CA ILE A 156 17.03 -21.77 0.71
C ILE A 156 17.30 -22.63 1.95
N ALA A 157 17.34 -23.97 1.80
CA ALA A 157 17.61 -24.87 2.92
C ALA A 157 18.94 -24.58 3.62
N GLY A 158 20.01 -24.26 2.83
CA GLY A 158 21.30 -23.85 3.38
C GLY A 158 21.23 -22.56 4.21
N TYR A 159 20.37 -21.62 3.88
CA TYR A 159 20.12 -20.42 4.69
C TYR A 159 19.33 -20.71 5.97
N LEU A 160 18.53 -21.76 5.98
CA LEU A 160 17.69 -22.18 7.12
C LEU A 160 18.42 -23.12 8.08
N GLU A 161 19.61 -23.60 7.73
CA GLU A 161 20.40 -24.50 8.58
C GLU A 161 20.73 -23.84 9.92
N GLY A 162 20.39 -24.52 11.03
CA GLY A 162 20.58 -24.00 12.38
C GLY A 162 19.60 -22.92 12.82
N VAL A 163 18.63 -22.55 11.99
CA VAL A 163 17.56 -21.59 12.36
C VAL A 163 16.50 -22.31 13.18
N GLU A 164 16.23 -21.82 14.37
CA GLU A 164 15.15 -22.34 15.21
C GLU A 164 13.77 -22.02 14.60
N ARG A 165 12.84 -22.97 14.75
CA ARG A 165 11.46 -22.74 14.34
C ARG A 165 10.77 -21.82 15.34
N LEU A 166 10.20 -20.73 14.84
CA LEU A 166 9.33 -19.84 15.62
C LEU A 166 7.86 -20.06 15.21
N ASP A 167 6.97 -19.78 16.14
CA ASP A 167 5.55 -19.72 15.81
C ASP A 167 5.27 -18.56 14.84
N PRO A 168 4.34 -18.77 13.89
CA PRO A 168 3.93 -17.70 13.00
C PRO A 168 3.31 -16.53 13.79
N LEU A 169 3.51 -15.32 13.30
CA LEU A 169 2.78 -14.18 13.85
C LEU A 169 1.28 -14.35 13.58
N PRO A 170 0.43 -13.90 14.53
CA PRO A 170 -0.99 -13.83 14.27
C PRO A 170 -1.23 -12.89 13.07
N PRO A 171 -2.24 -13.18 12.25
CA PRO A 171 -2.60 -12.27 11.17
C PRO A 171 -3.03 -10.91 11.75
N PRO A 172 -2.92 -9.81 10.99
CA PRO A 172 -3.41 -8.50 11.42
C PRO A 172 -4.84 -8.58 11.95
N ALA A 173 -5.11 -7.85 13.03
CA ALA A 173 -6.46 -7.79 13.59
C ALA A 173 -7.45 -7.24 12.56
N LEU A 174 -8.71 -7.65 12.65
CA LEU A 174 -9.78 -7.08 11.86
C LEU A 174 -10.34 -5.86 12.58
N GLN A 175 -10.69 -4.85 11.80
CA GLN A 175 -11.45 -3.72 12.29
C GLN A 175 -12.89 -4.16 12.53
N ALA A 176 -13.39 -3.91 13.74
CA ALA A 176 -14.80 -4.14 14.05
C ALA A 176 -15.70 -3.18 13.23
N PRO A 177 -16.91 -3.60 12.83
CA PRO A 177 -17.86 -2.70 12.20
C PRO A 177 -18.15 -1.48 13.07
N PHE A 178 -18.31 -0.33 12.45
CA PHE A 178 -18.71 0.89 13.15
C PHE A 178 -20.22 0.86 13.44
N GLU A 179 -20.62 1.38 14.59
CA GLU A 179 -22.04 1.51 14.95
C GLU A 179 -22.76 2.60 14.14
N ALA A 180 -22.03 3.59 13.65
CA ALA A 180 -22.55 4.69 12.84
C ALA A 180 -21.47 5.21 11.88
N PRO A 181 -21.85 5.90 10.78
CA PRO A 181 -20.92 6.59 9.92
C PRO A 181 -20.03 7.58 10.71
N ARG A 182 -18.78 7.72 10.28
CA ARG A 182 -17.80 8.63 10.86
C ARG A 182 -17.37 9.65 9.81
N GLU A 183 -17.01 10.85 10.28
CA GLU A 183 -16.37 11.86 9.44
C GLU A 183 -14.87 11.90 9.74
N ALA A 184 -14.06 12.03 8.69
CA ALA A 184 -12.63 12.22 8.80
C ALA A 184 -12.20 13.41 7.93
N HIS A 185 -11.26 14.20 8.44
CA HIS A 185 -10.71 15.36 7.75
C HIS A 185 -9.20 15.20 7.65
N GLY A 186 -8.66 15.38 6.45
CA GLY A 186 -7.24 15.44 6.16
C GLY A 186 -6.89 16.79 5.54
N SER A 187 -5.61 17.14 5.58
CA SER A 187 -5.09 18.31 4.90
C SER A 187 -3.91 17.94 4.02
N TYR A 188 -3.72 18.68 2.96
CA TYR A 188 -2.57 18.54 2.07
C TYR A 188 -2.10 19.92 1.60
N PRO A 189 -0.81 20.08 1.26
CA PRO A 189 -0.29 21.32 0.67
C PRO A 189 -0.99 21.60 -0.66
N ALA A 190 -1.53 22.78 -0.84
CA ALA A 190 -2.15 23.20 -2.09
C ALA A 190 -1.76 24.64 -2.40
N ASP A 191 -1.56 24.93 -3.69
CA ASP A 191 -1.46 26.30 -4.16
C ASP A 191 -2.85 26.93 -4.12
N ALA A 192 -3.01 27.91 -3.29
CA ALA A 192 -4.13 28.80 -3.03
C ALA A 192 -5.48 28.53 -3.73
N ARG A 193 -6.53 28.51 -2.97
CA ARG A 193 -7.95 28.25 -3.19
C ARG A 193 -8.27 26.76 -3.17
N GLY A 194 -8.29 26.29 -1.91
CA GLY A 194 -8.57 24.94 -1.53
C GLY A 194 -9.77 24.36 -2.23
N LYS A 195 -9.47 23.50 -3.19
CA LYS A 195 -10.43 22.51 -3.63
C LYS A 195 -10.21 21.24 -2.82
N ALA A 196 -11.30 20.61 -2.43
CA ALA A 196 -11.28 19.44 -1.59
C ALA A 196 -11.36 18.14 -2.42
N PHE A 197 -10.98 17.04 -1.76
CA PHE A 197 -11.54 15.73 -2.06
C PHE A 197 -12.76 15.52 -1.19
N ALA A 198 -13.81 14.95 -1.75
CA ALA A 198 -14.99 14.52 -1.02
C ALA A 198 -15.30 13.08 -1.41
N THR A 199 -15.17 12.15 -0.46
CA THR A 199 -15.34 10.72 -0.69
C THR A 199 -16.20 10.09 0.40
N VAL A 200 -16.86 8.99 0.05
CA VAL A 200 -17.46 8.05 1.01
C VAL A 200 -16.68 6.75 0.88
N ALA A 201 -16.29 6.17 2.00
CA ALA A 201 -15.46 4.97 2.04
C ALA A 201 -16.04 3.93 2.99
N TRP A 202 -15.85 2.65 2.65
CA TRP A 202 -16.32 1.50 3.41
C TRP A 202 -15.20 0.49 3.64
N ALA A 203 -15.05 0.03 4.88
CA ALA A 203 -14.32 -1.20 5.18
C ALA A 203 -15.26 -2.37 4.94
N LEU A 204 -14.87 -3.27 4.05
CA LEU A 204 -15.66 -4.45 3.72
C LEU A 204 -15.27 -5.64 4.62
N PRO A 205 -16.14 -6.66 4.76
CA PRO A 205 -15.76 -7.91 5.41
C PRO A 205 -14.53 -8.55 4.74
N PRO A 206 -13.75 -9.37 5.47
CA PRO A 206 -12.70 -10.17 4.85
C PRO A 206 -13.25 -11.08 3.78
N VAL A 207 -12.56 -11.18 2.66
CA VAL A 207 -12.95 -12.02 1.53
C VAL A 207 -12.77 -13.50 1.89
N ALA A 208 -13.77 -14.33 1.64
CA ALA A 208 -13.74 -15.76 1.96
C ALA A 208 -12.88 -16.58 1.00
N GLY A 209 -12.58 -16.06 -0.19
CA GLY A 209 -11.75 -16.75 -1.18
C GLY A 209 -11.75 -16.08 -2.55
N PRO A 210 -11.00 -16.65 -3.52
CA PRO A 210 -10.78 -16.04 -4.83
C PRO A 210 -12.07 -15.75 -5.62
N GLY A 211 -13.11 -16.55 -5.42
CA GLY A 211 -14.40 -16.34 -6.10
C GLY A 211 -15.13 -15.09 -5.61
N GLU A 212 -15.08 -14.80 -4.33
CA GLU A 212 -15.65 -13.57 -3.76
C GLU A 212 -14.80 -12.35 -4.13
N GLU A 213 -13.48 -12.48 -4.12
CA GLU A 213 -12.57 -11.43 -4.57
C GLU A 213 -12.86 -11.04 -6.02
N LEU A 214 -12.96 -12.02 -6.93
CA LEU A 214 -13.34 -11.79 -8.32
C LEU A 214 -14.72 -11.14 -8.45
N ALA A 215 -15.68 -11.55 -7.62
CA ALA A 215 -17.02 -10.94 -7.65
C ALA A 215 -17.01 -9.47 -7.23
N LEU A 216 -16.18 -9.11 -6.24
CA LEU A 216 -15.95 -7.72 -5.83
C LEU A 216 -15.26 -6.91 -6.92
N ASP A 217 -14.24 -7.47 -7.58
CA ASP A 217 -13.53 -6.82 -8.69
C ASP A 217 -14.48 -6.55 -9.88
N LEU A 218 -15.34 -7.53 -10.22
CA LEU A 218 -16.35 -7.35 -11.25
C LEU A 218 -17.38 -6.27 -10.87
N LEU A 219 -17.81 -6.25 -9.61
CA LEU A 219 -18.73 -5.22 -9.11
C LEU A 219 -18.08 -3.84 -9.16
N ASP A 220 -16.84 -3.70 -8.75
CA ASP A 220 -16.08 -2.45 -8.87
C ASP A 220 -16.02 -1.97 -10.33
N HIS A 221 -15.67 -2.89 -11.24
CA HIS A 221 -15.62 -2.56 -12.66
C HIS A 221 -16.95 -2.06 -13.19
N VAL A 222 -18.07 -2.72 -12.83
CA VAL A 222 -19.41 -2.28 -13.22
C VAL A 222 -19.76 -0.92 -12.65
N LEU A 223 -19.43 -0.67 -11.38
CA LEU A 223 -19.82 0.58 -10.70
C LEU A 223 -18.98 1.78 -11.13
N VAL A 224 -17.67 1.60 -11.32
CA VAL A 224 -16.72 2.70 -11.47
C VAL A 224 -15.61 2.48 -12.52
N GLY A 225 -15.44 1.27 -13.06
CA GLY A 225 -14.31 0.88 -13.89
C GLY A 225 -14.21 1.58 -15.24
N THR A 226 -15.32 2.06 -15.79
CA THR A 226 -15.33 2.77 -17.08
C THR A 226 -15.92 4.18 -16.94
N PRO A 227 -15.66 5.08 -17.90
CA PRO A 227 -16.30 6.41 -17.91
C PRO A 227 -17.82 6.36 -17.98
N ALA A 228 -18.41 5.28 -18.51
CA ALA A 228 -19.85 5.07 -18.62
C ALA A 228 -20.46 4.37 -17.39
N ALA A 229 -19.62 3.85 -16.50
CA ALA A 229 -20.05 3.14 -15.29
C ALA A 229 -20.98 4.02 -14.43
N PRO A 230 -22.10 3.45 -13.93
CA PRO A 230 -23.23 4.24 -13.43
C PRO A 230 -22.88 5.17 -12.26
N LEU A 231 -22.09 4.72 -11.29
CA LEU A 231 -21.70 5.57 -10.16
C LEU A 231 -20.72 6.66 -10.59
N ARG A 232 -19.71 6.29 -11.36
CA ARG A 232 -18.72 7.24 -11.87
C ARG A 232 -19.36 8.32 -12.74
N ARG A 233 -20.25 7.91 -13.64
CA ARG A 233 -20.96 8.82 -14.52
C ARG A 233 -21.87 9.78 -13.76
N ALA A 234 -22.65 9.28 -12.81
CA ALA A 234 -23.54 10.12 -12.00
C ALA A 234 -22.77 11.22 -11.26
N LEU A 235 -21.61 10.87 -10.69
CA LEU A 235 -20.74 11.82 -10.00
C LEU A 235 -20.14 12.88 -10.95
N LEU A 236 -19.70 12.49 -12.14
CA LEU A 236 -19.12 13.41 -13.12
C LEU A 236 -20.18 14.33 -13.73
N ASP A 237 -21.35 13.79 -14.07
CA ASP A 237 -22.44 14.54 -14.70
C ASP A 237 -23.05 15.60 -13.74
N ALA A 238 -22.90 15.42 -12.42
CA ALA A 238 -23.39 16.37 -11.42
C ALA A 238 -22.63 17.71 -11.40
N GLY A 239 -21.41 17.76 -11.96
CA GLY A 239 -20.59 18.98 -12.00
C GLY A 239 -20.17 19.53 -10.63
N LEU A 240 -20.10 18.65 -9.61
CA LEU A 240 -19.71 19.01 -8.24
C LEU A 240 -18.19 19.04 -8.04
N GLY A 241 -17.44 18.43 -8.92
CA GLY A 241 -15.98 18.36 -8.86
C GLY A 241 -15.36 18.22 -10.25
N GLU A 242 -14.03 18.08 -10.28
CA GLU A 242 -13.24 18.07 -11.53
C GLU A 242 -12.99 16.65 -12.06
N ALA A 243 -12.87 15.68 -11.17
CA ALA A 243 -12.61 14.31 -11.56
C ALA A 243 -13.07 13.31 -10.50
N PHE A 244 -13.42 12.12 -10.95
CA PHE A 244 -13.73 10.98 -10.11
C PHE A 244 -12.48 10.47 -9.38
N VAL A 245 -12.66 10.09 -8.13
CA VAL A 245 -11.71 9.34 -7.33
C VAL A 245 -12.46 8.19 -6.64
N GLY A 246 -11.92 6.98 -6.71
CA GLY A 246 -12.57 5.84 -6.10
C GLY A 246 -12.16 4.52 -6.73
N GLY A 247 -12.66 3.45 -6.13
CA GLY A 247 -12.48 2.07 -6.53
C GLY A 247 -12.33 1.14 -5.34
N LEU A 248 -12.20 -0.13 -5.64
CA LEU A 248 -11.95 -1.21 -4.68
C LEU A 248 -10.43 -1.36 -4.43
N SER A 249 -10.07 -1.55 -3.18
CA SER A 249 -8.73 -1.97 -2.77
C SER A 249 -8.82 -3.29 -2.02
N THR A 250 -8.16 -4.33 -2.54
CA THR A 250 -8.06 -5.68 -1.94
C THR A 250 -6.68 -5.93 -1.32
N THR A 251 -5.84 -4.90 -1.19
CA THR A 251 -4.47 -5.04 -0.70
C THR A 251 -4.36 -5.37 0.78
N LEU A 252 -5.40 -5.05 1.55
CA LEU A 252 -5.51 -5.30 2.99
C LEU A 252 -6.30 -6.58 3.25
N ARG A 253 -6.19 -7.11 4.45
CA ARG A 253 -6.98 -8.26 4.90
C ARG A 253 -8.48 -8.03 4.84
N GLN A 254 -8.91 -6.79 5.06
CA GLN A 254 -10.26 -6.32 4.82
C GLN A 254 -10.21 -5.38 3.62
N PRO A 255 -10.90 -5.68 2.52
CA PRO A 255 -10.99 -4.77 1.40
C PRO A 255 -11.64 -3.45 1.80
N ALA A 256 -11.34 -2.42 1.05
CA ALA A 256 -12.00 -1.12 1.18
C ALA A 256 -12.51 -0.67 -0.20
N PHE A 257 -13.70 -0.12 -0.22
CA PHE A 257 -14.25 0.56 -1.39
C PHE A 257 -14.43 2.03 -1.06
N HIS A 258 -14.10 2.91 -1.99
CA HIS A 258 -14.38 4.33 -1.85
C HIS A 258 -14.87 4.93 -3.17
N ALA A 259 -15.68 5.98 -3.09
CA ALA A 259 -16.13 6.73 -4.26
C ALA A 259 -16.35 8.20 -3.92
N GLY A 260 -16.00 9.08 -4.84
CA GLY A 260 -16.21 10.51 -4.69
C GLY A 260 -15.56 11.32 -5.80
N LEU A 261 -15.27 12.58 -5.51
CA LEU A 261 -14.71 13.54 -6.45
C LEU A 261 -13.52 14.29 -5.85
N ARG A 262 -12.59 14.67 -6.70
CA ARG A 262 -11.57 15.69 -6.41
C ARG A 262 -11.95 17.02 -7.07
N GLY A 263 -11.39 18.11 -6.57
CA GLY A 263 -11.64 19.45 -7.11
C GLY A 263 -13.01 19.99 -6.71
N VAL A 264 -13.54 19.52 -5.57
CA VAL A 264 -14.82 19.90 -5.00
C VAL A 264 -14.67 21.22 -4.22
N ASP A 265 -15.69 22.09 -4.30
CA ASP A 265 -15.81 23.21 -3.39
C ASP A 265 -15.98 22.70 -1.94
N PRO A 266 -15.15 23.12 -0.97
CA PRO A 266 -15.26 22.66 0.40
C PRO A 266 -16.66 22.81 1.03
N GLU A 267 -17.44 23.80 0.62
CA GLU A 267 -18.82 24.00 1.10
C GLU A 267 -19.84 23.01 0.48
N ARG A 268 -19.45 22.30 -0.58
CA ARG A 268 -20.31 21.37 -1.32
C ARG A 268 -19.95 19.88 -1.13
N THR A 269 -19.05 19.58 -0.22
CA THR A 269 -18.62 18.19 0.04
C THR A 269 -19.79 17.28 0.46
N GLY A 270 -20.74 17.81 1.24
CA GLY A 270 -21.95 17.09 1.64
C GLY A 270 -22.86 16.70 0.47
N GLU A 271 -22.88 17.49 -0.61
CA GLU A 271 -23.65 17.15 -1.82
C GLU A 271 -23.05 15.92 -2.53
N VAL A 272 -21.71 15.81 -2.56
CA VAL A 272 -21.03 14.63 -3.12
C VAL A 272 -21.33 13.39 -2.30
N HIS A 273 -21.28 13.48 -0.97
CA HIS A 273 -21.60 12.35 -0.09
C HIS A 273 -23.05 11.86 -0.31
N ALA A 274 -24.01 12.78 -0.35
CA ALA A 274 -25.42 12.46 -0.59
C ALA A 274 -25.62 11.81 -1.97
N LEU A 275 -24.94 12.31 -3.00
CA LEU A 275 -25.03 11.78 -4.36
C LEU A 275 -24.47 10.36 -4.46
N VAL A 276 -23.32 10.07 -3.81
CA VAL A 276 -22.75 8.72 -3.77
C VAL A 276 -23.75 7.75 -3.17
N LEU A 277 -24.30 8.05 -1.99
CA LEU A 277 -25.21 7.19 -1.28
C LEU A 277 -26.51 6.98 -2.07
N ALA A 278 -27.14 8.04 -2.54
CA ALA A 278 -28.37 7.95 -3.33
C ALA A 278 -28.20 7.16 -4.63
N THR A 279 -27.02 7.30 -5.28
CA THR A 279 -26.73 6.55 -6.52
C THR A 279 -26.57 5.06 -6.24
N LEU A 280 -25.84 4.69 -5.17
CA LEU A 280 -25.67 3.29 -4.77
C LEU A 280 -27.01 2.66 -4.34
N GLU A 281 -27.84 3.38 -3.58
CA GLU A 281 -29.18 2.92 -3.20
C GLU A 281 -30.06 2.68 -4.42
N ARG A 282 -30.04 3.58 -5.40
CA ARG A 282 -30.74 3.41 -6.65
C ARG A 282 -30.27 2.17 -7.43
N ILE A 283 -28.95 2.01 -7.60
CA ILE A 283 -28.39 0.84 -8.29
C ILE A 283 -28.76 -0.45 -7.56
N ALA A 284 -28.73 -0.46 -6.22
CA ALA A 284 -29.13 -1.61 -5.43
C ALA A 284 -30.62 -1.97 -5.61
N ALA A 285 -31.48 -0.97 -5.77
CA ALA A 285 -32.93 -1.17 -5.98
C ALA A 285 -33.29 -1.61 -7.41
N GLU A 286 -32.62 -1.04 -8.42
CA GLU A 286 -32.88 -1.29 -9.84
C GLU A 286 -32.14 -2.53 -10.37
N GLY A 287 -31.04 -2.93 -9.71
CA GLY A 287 -30.13 -3.97 -10.17
C GLY A 287 -29.10 -3.44 -11.16
N ILE A 288 -28.20 -4.34 -11.59
CA ILE A 288 -27.16 -4.09 -12.58
C ILE A 288 -27.66 -4.54 -13.94
N ASP A 289 -27.49 -3.73 -14.97
CA ASP A 289 -27.80 -4.11 -16.35
C ASP A 289 -27.02 -5.34 -16.79
N ALA A 290 -27.67 -6.29 -17.45
CA ALA A 290 -27.06 -7.53 -17.87
C ALA A 290 -25.92 -7.32 -18.90
N GLY A 291 -26.04 -6.28 -19.74
CA GLY A 291 -25.01 -5.91 -20.71
C GLY A 291 -23.77 -5.33 -20.04
N ASP A 292 -23.92 -4.50 -19.00
CA ASP A 292 -22.82 -3.96 -18.21
C ASP A 292 -22.10 -5.09 -17.44
N ALA A 293 -22.84 -6.03 -16.86
CA ALA A 293 -22.28 -7.20 -16.18
C ALA A 293 -21.50 -8.12 -17.16
N GLU A 294 -22.01 -8.31 -18.38
CA GLU A 294 -21.31 -9.09 -19.42
C GLU A 294 -20.07 -8.37 -19.93
N ALA A 295 -20.12 -7.05 -20.13
CA ALA A 295 -18.98 -6.25 -20.52
C ALA A 295 -17.88 -6.30 -19.46
N ALA A 296 -18.22 -6.19 -18.17
CA ALA A 296 -17.27 -6.32 -17.06
C ALA A 296 -16.60 -7.70 -17.02
N ARG A 297 -17.35 -8.76 -17.29
CA ARG A 297 -16.81 -10.13 -17.35
C ARG A 297 -15.83 -10.34 -18.48
N ASN A 298 -15.95 -9.61 -19.58
CA ASN A 298 -15.12 -9.73 -20.78
C ASN A 298 -13.92 -8.76 -20.78
N ALA A 299 -13.85 -7.82 -19.84
CA ALA A 299 -12.74 -6.88 -19.65
C ALA A 299 -11.59 -7.49 -18.83
#